data_173e1576742f05e642b64a59e0e01aa9
#
_entry.id   173e1576742f05e642b64a59e0e01aa9
#
_cell.length_a   1.000
_cell.length_b   1.000
_cell.length_c   1.000
_cell.angle_alpha   90.00
_cell.angle_beta   90.00
_cell.angle_gamma   90.00
#
_symmetry.space_group_name_H-M   'P 1'
#
loop_
_entity.id
_entity.type
_entity.pdbx_description
1 polymer ?
#
loop_
_entity_poly.entity_id
_entity_poly.type
_entity_poly.pdbx_seq_one_letter_code
_entity_poly.pdbx_strand_id
1 'polypeptide(L)'
;MRKALLLIYILTTCLTAEAQEWTADEVKKAIKKVNTYWQANNPAEVRAFWDNAAYHTGNIEVYKLLGDTSMLDYSIRWATHNQWMGAKEKDSTKWKYKQYGEGQDYVLFGDWQICFQTYIDLFNLSPDGRKVERAKEVMGYEADSKANDYWWWADALYMVMPVMTKMYKLTGDTKYLRKLYENILYSDSIMLDKETGLYFRDGKYVWPKHKTDAGKKDFWARGDGWVLAGLAKVLQDMPKTYEHQPFFVEKYVNLARGVKQLQQPEGYWTRSMMDPEPRVEGTVGSRRPIRRRIFRTPGSCGSPTSRRCARPSSSR
;
A
#
# COMPACT_ATOMS: atom_id res chain seq x y z
N MET A 1 34.75 41.54 -25.88
CA MET A 1 33.75 41.75 -24.85
C MET A 1 32.31 41.28 -25.23
N ARG A 2 31.80 41.44 -26.47
CA ARG A 2 30.45 40.99 -26.87
C ARG A 2 30.21 39.47 -26.86
N LYS A 3 31.23 38.64 -27.10
CA LYS A 3 31.09 37.15 -27.09
C LYS A 3 31.05 36.55 -25.68
N ALA A 4 31.62 37.19 -24.69
CA ALA A 4 31.58 36.72 -23.29
C ALA A 4 30.22 37.01 -22.62
N LEU A 5 29.55 38.14 -22.99
CA LEU A 5 28.23 38.48 -22.50
C LEU A 5 27.13 37.56 -23.02
N LEU A 6 27.28 37.04 -24.27
CA LEU A 6 26.31 36.07 -24.84
C LEU A 6 26.39 34.69 -24.17
N LEU A 7 27.59 34.27 -23.74
CA LEU A 7 27.76 32.99 -23.04
C LEU A 7 27.19 33.05 -21.62
N ILE A 8 27.29 34.16 -20.93
CA ILE A 8 26.72 34.36 -19.59
C ILE A 8 25.19 34.39 -19.64
N TYR A 9 24.59 34.95 -20.69
CA TYR A 9 23.14 34.98 -20.88
C TYR A 9 22.55 33.61 -21.18
N ILE A 10 23.28 32.73 -21.89
CA ILE A 10 22.87 31.35 -22.17
C ILE A 10 23.01 30.46 -20.92
N LEU A 11 24.01 30.73 -20.06
CA LEU A 11 24.19 29.96 -18.81
C LEU A 11 23.17 30.32 -17.71
N THR A 12 22.63 31.54 -17.72
CA THR A 12 21.61 31.97 -16.74
C THR A 12 20.19 31.56 -17.10
N THR A 13 19.91 31.19 -18.33
CA THR A 13 18.57 30.67 -18.74
C THR A 13 18.38 29.17 -18.63
N CYS A 14 19.44 28.42 -18.24
CA CYS A 14 19.36 26.95 -18.10
C CYS A 14 19.15 26.44 -16.66
N LEU A 15 18.87 27.28 -15.69
CA LEU A 15 18.83 26.89 -14.27
C LEU A 15 17.52 27.14 -13.53
N THR A 16 16.41 27.25 -14.22
CA THR A 16 15.10 27.13 -13.54
C THR A 16 14.22 26.15 -14.32
N ALA A 17 14.52 24.87 -14.24
CA ALA A 17 13.46 23.90 -14.33
C ALA A 17 12.72 23.99 -12.99
N GLU A 18 11.81 24.97 -12.87
CA GLU A 18 10.83 24.98 -11.80
C GLU A 18 10.10 23.63 -11.87
N ALA A 19 10.20 22.84 -10.82
CA ALA A 19 9.38 21.64 -10.70
C ALA A 19 7.93 22.11 -10.82
N GLN A 20 7.23 21.66 -11.87
CA GLN A 20 5.84 22.04 -12.10
C GLN A 20 5.05 21.62 -10.83
N GLU A 21 4.64 22.60 -10.04
CA GLU A 21 3.80 22.36 -8.87
C GLU A 21 2.40 22.00 -9.34
N TRP A 22 1.96 20.82 -8.93
CA TRP A 22 0.61 20.34 -9.20
C TRP A 22 -0.40 21.14 -8.39
N THR A 23 -1.40 21.70 -9.04
CA THR A 23 -2.54 22.29 -8.35
C THR A 23 -3.43 21.21 -7.72
N ALA A 24 -4.17 21.56 -6.68
CA ALA A 24 -5.11 20.63 -6.04
C ALA A 24 -6.12 20.03 -7.04
N ASP A 25 -6.55 20.81 -8.03
CA ASP A 25 -7.51 20.37 -9.06
C ASP A 25 -6.89 19.40 -10.07
N GLU A 26 -5.63 19.60 -10.45
CA GLU A 26 -4.90 18.64 -11.29
C GLU A 26 -4.71 17.30 -10.57
N VAL A 27 -4.36 17.35 -9.28
CA VAL A 27 -4.25 16.15 -8.45
C VAL A 27 -5.59 15.42 -8.36
N LYS A 28 -6.71 16.12 -8.08
CA LYS A 28 -8.06 15.53 -8.05
C LYS A 28 -8.44 14.91 -9.39
N LYS A 29 -8.15 15.59 -10.50
CA LYS A 29 -8.39 15.07 -11.87
C LYS A 29 -7.58 13.79 -12.13
N ALA A 30 -6.30 13.78 -11.74
CA ALA A 30 -5.44 12.61 -11.88
C ALA A 30 -5.95 11.43 -11.05
N ILE A 31 -6.31 11.64 -9.78
CA ILE A 31 -6.90 10.65 -8.89
C ILE A 31 -8.19 10.08 -9.50
N LYS A 32 -9.11 10.94 -9.93
CA LYS A 32 -10.37 10.50 -10.55
C LYS A 32 -10.11 9.66 -11.80
N LYS A 33 -9.20 10.10 -12.68
CA LYS A 33 -8.86 9.38 -13.92
C LYS A 33 -8.30 7.98 -13.62
N VAL A 34 -7.36 7.87 -12.70
CA VAL A 34 -6.75 6.58 -12.32
C VAL A 34 -7.80 5.65 -11.70
N ASN A 35 -8.63 6.18 -10.80
CA ASN A 35 -9.65 5.39 -10.11
C ASN A 35 -10.75 4.91 -11.08
N THR A 36 -11.23 5.78 -11.97
CA THR A 36 -12.20 5.41 -13.01
C THR A 36 -11.64 4.33 -13.96
N TYR A 37 -10.37 4.48 -14.37
CA TYR A 37 -9.70 3.47 -15.19
C TYR A 37 -9.63 2.12 -14.48
N TRP A 38 -9.26 2.10 -13.19
CA TRP A 38 -9.21 0.87 -12.42
C TRP A 38 -10.59 0.18 -12.39
N GLN A 39 -11.65 0.90 -12.01
CA GLN A 39 -12.99 0.34 -11.90
C GLN A 39 -13.55 -0.15 -13.24
N ALA A 40 -13.21 0.50 -14.35
CA ALA A 40 -13.63 0.07 -15.68
C ALA A 40 -12.94 -1.22 -16.16
N ASN A 41 -11.78 -1.56 -15.60
CA ASN A 41 -10.97 -2.70 -16.04
C ASN A 41 -10.89 -3.85 -15.01
N ASN A 42 -11.50 -3.68 -13.83
CA ASN A 42 -11.49 -4.69 -12.79
C ASN A 42 -12.92 -4.86 -12.24
N PRO A 43 -13.44 -6.09 -12.08
CA PRO A 43 -14.73 -6.30 -11.45
C PRO A 43 -14.64 -6.00 -9.95
N ALA A 44 -15.77 -5.55 -9.36
CA ALA A 44 -15.85 -5.39 -7.91
C ALA A 44 -16.00 -6.75 -7.19
N GLU A 45 -16.53 -7.76 -7.87
CA GLU A 45 -16.88 -9.07 -7.31
C GLU A 45 -15.66 -10.01 -7.25
N VAL A 46 -14.64 -9.59 -6.50
CA VAL A 46 -13.38 -10.32 -6.26
C VAL A 46 -13.17 -10.58 -4.77
N ARG A 47 -12.27 -11.51 -4.44
CA ARG A 47 -11.98 -11.91 -3.04
C ARG A 47 -11.51 -10.74 -2.17
N ALA A 48 -11.76 -10.85 -0.85
CA ALA A 48 -11.36 -9.85 0.15
C ALA A 48 -9.90 -10.01 0.62
N PHE A 49 -8.99 -10.50 -0.23
CA PHE A 49 -7.58 -10.63 0.07
C PHE A 49 -6.82 -9.33 -0.25
N TRP A 50 -5.62 -9.15 0.27
CA TRP A 50 -4.87 -7.89 0.23
C TRP A 50 -4.73 -7.27 -1.17
N ASP A 51 -4.54 -8.11 -2.19
CA ASP A 51 -4.35 -7.71 -3.59
C ASP A 51 -5.52 -6.88 -4.15
N ASN A 52 -6.73 -7.11 -3.63
CA ASN A 52 -7.92 -6.33 -3.96
C ASN A 52 -8.30 -5.36 -2.82
N ALA A 53 -8.24 -5.82 -1.57
CA ALA A 53 -8.67 -5.04 -0.43
C ALA A 53 -7.88 -3.73 -0.25
N ALA A 54 -6.57 -3.72 -0.60
CA ALA A 54 -5.75 -2.52 -0.54
C ALA A 54 -6.29 -1.39 -1.44
N TYR A 55 -6.81 -1.73 -2.63
CA TYR A 55 -7.46 -0.75 -3.49
C TYR A 55 -8.65 -0.08 -2.80
N HIS A 56 -9.50 -0.87 -2.14
CA HIS A 56 -10.72 -0.35 -1.51
C HIS A 56 -10.42 0.58 -0.33
N THR A 57 -9.30 0.39 0.40
CA THR A 57 -8.89 1.35 1.43
C THR A 57 -8.59 2.73 0.84
N GLY A 58 -7.98 2.79 -0.34
CA GLY A 58 -7.71 4.04 -1.07
C GLY A 58 -8.98 4.60 -1.72
N ASN A 59 -9.85 3.74 -2.26
CA ASN A 59 -11.10 4.15 -2.91
C ASN A 59 -12.05 4.88 -1.94
N ILE A 60 -12.10 4.47 -0.67
CA ILE A 60 -12.86 5.21 0.37
C ILE A 60 -12.28 6.62 0.57
N GLU A 61 -10.96 6.78 0.56
CA GLU A 61 -10.35 8.12 0.67
C GLU A 61 -10.63 8.97 -0.59
N VAL A 62 -10.66 8.36 -1.77
CA VAL A 62 -11.09 9.03 -3.01
C VAL A 62 -12.55 9.50 -2.90
N TYR A 63 -13.44 8.67 -2.39
CA TYR A 63 -14.83 9.08 -2.13
C TYR A 63 -14.90 10.26 -1.16
N LYS A 64 -14.19 10.21 -0.02
CA LYS A 64 -14.16 11.31 0.96
C LYS A 64 -13.64 12.63 0.34
N LEU A 65 -12.67 12.53 -0.59
CA LEU A 65 -12.07 13.69 -1.25
C LEU A 65 -12.95 14.30 -2.34
N LEU A 66 -13.64 13.46 -3.14
CA LEU A 66 -14.35 13.88 -4.35
C LEU A 66 -15.88 13.96 -4.17
N GLY A 67 -16.46 13.25 -3.18
CA GLY A 67 -17.91 13.13 -3.00
C GLY A 67 -18.61 12.29 -4.07
N ASP A 68 -17.87 11.56 -4.91
CA ASP A 68 -18.43 10.78 -6.02
C ASP A 68 -18.95 9.42 -5.52
N THR A 69 -20.28 9.27 -5.45
CA THR A 69 -20.94 8.08 -4.92
C THR A 69 -20.66 6.81 -5.72
N SER A 70 -20.32 6.93 -7.01
CA SER A 70 -19.94 5.76 -7.83
C SER A 70 -18.71 5.04 -7.26
N MET A 71 -17.79 5.78 -6.62
CA MET A 71 -16.62 5.22 -5.93
C MET A 71 -17.06 4.41 -4.71
N LEU A 72 -18.03 4.93 -3.95
CA LEU A 72 -18.58 4.26 -2.78
C LEU A 72 -19.31 2.97 -3.18
N ASP A 73 -20.19 3.04 -4.19
CA ASP A 73 -20.98 1.91 -4.69
C ASP A 73 -20.09 0.75 -5.14
N TYR A 74 -18.96 1.04 -5.78
CA TYR A 74 -17.98 0.01 -6.16
C TYR A 74 -17.44 -0.75 -4.94
N SER A 75 -17.08 -0.05 -3.85
CA SER A 75 -16.62 -0.68 -2.62
C SER A 75 -17.73 -1.42 -1.86
N ILE A 76 -18.96 -0.91 -1.90
CA ILE A 76 -20.12 -1.59 -1.30
C ILE A 76 -20.40 -2.92 -2.02
N ARG A 77 -20.35 -2.96 -3.36
CA ARG A 77 -20.53 -4.20 -4.14
C ARG A 77 -19.47 -5.24 -3.78
N TRP A 78 -18.20 -4.83 -3.71
CA TRP A 78 -17.11 -5.70 -3.28
C TRP A 78 -17.32 -6.25 -1.87
N ALA A 79 -17.66 -5.41 -0.90
CA ALA A 79 -17.87 -5.81 0.48
C ALA A 79 -19.08 -6.75 0.61
N THR A 80 -20.17 -6.48 -0.12
CA THR A 80 -21.38 -7.31 -0.15
C THR A 80 -21.10 -8.68 -0.80
N HIS A 81 -20.35 -8.72 -1.90
CA HIS A 81 -19.91 -9.97 -2.53
C HIS A 81 -19.14 -10.86 -1.55
N ASN A 82 -18.29 -10.26 -0.74
CA ASN A 82 -17.51 -10.95 0.29
C ASN A 82 -18.30 -11.21 1.59
N GLN A 83 -19.57 -10.81 1.66
CA GLN A 83 -20.40 -10.96 2.85
C GLN A 83 -19.80 -10.33 4.12
N TRP A 84 -19.03 -9.25 3.95
CA TRP A 84 -18.31 -8.55 5.02
C TRP A 84 -17.28 -9.44 5.76
N MET A 85 -16.82 -10.50 5.09
CA MET A 85 -15.83 -11.45 5.60
C MET A 85 -14.46 -11.18 5.00
N GLY A 86 -13.40 -11.48 5.78
CA GLY A 86 -12.06 -11.78 5.26
C GLY A 86 -11.96 -13.28 4.93
N ALA A 87 -11.03 -13.97 5.58
CA ALA A 87 -11.04 -15.45 5.56
C ALA A 87 -12.27 -16.00 6.27
N LYS A 88 -12.81 -17.13 5.75
CA LYS A 88 -14.17 -17.58 6.08
C LYS A 88 -14.24 -18.68 7.15
N GLU A 89 -13.09 -19.24 7.61
CA GLU A 89 -13.10 -20.23 8.68
C GLU A 89 -13.70 -19.64 9.96
N LYS A 90 -14.71 -20.31 10.51
CA LYS A 90 -15.44 -19.88 11.72
C LYS A 90 -14.89 -20.52 12.99
N ASP A 91 -14.31 -21.69 12.90
CA ASP A 91 -13.74 -22.41 14.04
C ASP A 91 -12.39 -21.76 14.42
N SER A 92 -12.37 -20.99 15.50
CA SER A 92 -11.17 -20.27 15.95
C SER A 92 -9.99 -21.17 16.32
N THR A 93 -10.24 -22.46 16.60
CA THR A 93 -9.16 -23.42 16.87
C THR A 93 -8.33 -23.76 15.64
N LYS A 94 -8.84 -23.43 14.44
CA LYS A 94 -8.18 -23.66 13.14
C LYS A 94 -7.51 -22.41 12.58
N TRP A 95 -7.64 -21.26 13.22
CA TRP A 95 -7.15 -20.00 12.70
C TRP A 95 -5.61 -19.93 12.68
N LYS A 96 -5.06 -19.50 11.52
CA LYS A 96 -3.63 -19.48 11.23
C LYS A 96 -3.11 -18.08 10.89
N TYR A 97 -1.78 -17.85 11.09
CA TYR A 97 -1.08 -16.61 10.74
C TYR A 97 0.45 -16.77 10.58
N LYS A 98 1.06 -17.85 11.08
CA LYS A 98 2.54 -17.95 11.27
C LYS A 98 3.35 -18.01 9.98
N GLN A 99 2.72 -18.20 8.85
CA GLN A 99 3.35 -18.23 7.54
C GLN A 99 2.42 -17.59 6.50
N TYR A 100 2.96 -17.26 5.33
CA TYR A 100 2.14 -16.80 4.22
C TYR A 100 1.15 -17.90 3.79
N GLY A 101 -0.11 -17.52 3.64
CA GLY A 101 -1.15 -18.44 3.20
C GLY A 101 -2.42 -17.75 2.75
N GLU A 102 -2.98 -18.22 1.63
CA GLU A 102 -4.23 -17.72 1.04
C GLU A 102 -5.46 -18.57 1.42
N GLY A 103 -5.27 -19.63 2.23
CA GLY A 103 -6.34 -20.49 2.70
C GLY A 103 -7.35 -19.75 3.56
N GLN A 104 -8.60 -20.23 3.58
CA GLN A 104 -9.69 -19.62 4.34
C GLN A 104 -9.54 -19.78 5.86
N ASP A 105 -8.59 -20.60 6.30
CA ASP A 105 -8.18 -20.80 7.69
C ASP A 105 -7.10 -19.82 8.17
N TYR A 106 -6.54 -19.00 7.27
CA TYR A 106 -5.59 -17.95 7.62
C TYR A 106 -6.28 -16.65 8.13
N VAL A 107 -7.22 -16.82 9.05
CA VAL A 107 -8.08 -15.75 9.58
C VAL A 107 -7.29 -14.66 10.30
N LEU A 108 -6.22 -15.05 11.02
CA LEU A 108 -5.36 -14.11 11.77
C LEU A 108 -4.19 -13.61 10.94
N PHE A 109 -4.18 -13.82 9.63
CA PHE A 109 -3.17 -13.33 8.72
C PHE A 109 -3.58 -11.97 8.13
N GLY A 110 -2.72 -10.97 8.25
CA GLY A 110 -3.04 -9.59 7.92
C GLY A 110 -3.59 -9.35 6.51
N ASP A 111 -3.16 -10.17 5.55
CA ASP A 111 -3.63 -10.12 4.17
C ASP A 111 -5.14 -10.41 4.01
N TRP A 112 -5.74 -11.11 4.96
CA TRP A 112 -7.19 -11.29 5.06
C TRP A 112 -7.87 -10.26 5.96
N GLN A 113 -7.11 -9.60 6.85
CA GLN A 113 -7.67 -8.65 7.82
C GLN A 113 -7.78 -7.22 7.27
N ILE A 114 -7.01 -6.86 6.24
CA ILE A 114 -7.01 -5.51 5.65
C ILE A 114 -8.40 -5.06 5.21
N CYS A 115 -9.27 -5.96 4.76
CA CYS A 115 -10.64 -5.65 4.33
C CYS A 115 -11.46 -4.97 5.43
N PHE A 116 -11.16 -5.24 6.69
CA PHE A 116 -11.84 -4.64 7.84
C PHE A 116 -11.64 -3.12 7.91
N GLN A 117 -10.55 -2.58 7.37
CA GLN A 117 -10.39 -1.12 7.24
C GLN A 117 -11.58 -0.53 6.46
N THR A 118 -11.84 -1.07 5.27
CA THR A 118 -12.94 -0.62 4.40
C THR A 118 -14.31 -0.91 5.01
N TYR A 119 -14.51 -2.07 5.62
CA TYR A 119 -15.80 -2.45 6.20
C TYR A 119 -16.20 -1.53 7.37
N ILE A 120 -15.24 -1.16 8.23
CA ILE A 120 -15.48 -0.21 9.32
C ILE A 120 -15.76 1.20 8.76
N ASP A 121 -15.04 1.64 7.73
CA ASP A 121 -15.31 2.92 7.08
C ASP A 121 -16.71 2.95 6.45
N LEU A 122 -17.16 1.88 5.79
CA LEU A 122 -18.50 1.74 5.24
C LEU A 122 -19.58 1.66 6.33
N PHE A 123 -19.28 1.09 7.49
CA PHE A 123 -20.15 1.12 8.66
C PHE A 123 -20.33 2.57 9.17
N ASN A 124 -19.23 3.32 9.28
CA ASN A 124 -19.27 4.70 9.76
C ASN A 124 -20.07 5.63 8.82
N LEU A 125 -20.10 5.34 7.52
CA LEU A 125 -20.90 6.08 6.54
C LEU A 125 -22.37 5.70 6.58
N SER A 126 -22.69 4.44 6.84
CA SER A 126 -24.05 3.92 6.91
C SER A 126 -24.09 2.73 7.87
N PRO A 127 -24.45 2.94 9.13
CA PRO A 127 -24.43 1.91 10.17
C PRO A 127 -25.33 0.70 9.86
N ASP A 128 -24.71 -0.48 9.82
CA ASP A 128 -25.36 -1.80 9.76
C ASP A 128 -24.42 -2.78 10.45
N GLY A 129 -24.85 -3.38 11.56
CA GLY A 129 -24.01 -4.24 12.40
C GLY A 129 -23.31 -5.37 11.65
N ARG A 130 -23.95 -5.91 10.60
CA ARG A 130 -23.37 -6.97 9.75
C ARG A 130 -22.02 -6.57 9.13
N LYS A 131 -21.82 -5.29 8.85
CA LYS A 131 -20.58 -4.77 8.23
C LYS A 131 -19.35 -4.94 9.11
N VAL A 132 -19.52 -5.01 10.42
CA VAL A 132 -18.41 -5.02 11.40
C VAL A 132 -18.43 -6.24 12.33
N GLU A 133 -19.38 -7.14 12.18
CA GLU A 133 -19.52 -8.34 13.03
C GLU A 133 -18.26 -9.21 12.96
N ARG A 134 -17.82 -9.55 11.73
CA ARG A 134 -16.59 -10.36 11.54
C ARG A 134 -15.34 -9.63 12.00
N ALA A 135 -15.25 -8.33 11.77
CA ALA A 135 -14.12 -7.54 12.27
C ALA A 135 -14.06 -7.57 13.80
N LYS A 136 -15.20 -7.43 14.50
CA LYS A 136 -15.27 -7.54 15.95
C LYS A 136 -14.85 -8.92 16.47
N GLU A 137 -15.28 -9.97 15.81
CA GLU A 137 -14.92 -11.35 16.15
C GLU A 137 -13.40 -11.58 16.04
N VAL A 138 -12.84 -11.34 14.86
CA VAL A 138 -11.44 -11.64 14.55
C VAL A 138 -10.47 -10.73 15.30
N MET A 139 -10.72 -9.41 15.28
CA MET A 139 -9.85 -8.46 15.95
C MET A 139 -10.00 -8.51 17.48
N GLY A 140 -11.19 -8.87 17.97
CA GLY A 140 -11.42 -9.15 19.39
C GLY A 140 -10.58 -10.34 19.86
N TYR A 141 -10.61 -11.45 19.13
CA TYR A 141 -9.78 -12.62 19.41
C TYR A 141 -8.29 -12.27 19.45
N GLU A 142 -7.78 -11.52 18.43
CA GLU A 142 -6.39 -11.10 18.40
C GLU A 142 -6.04 -10.18 19.58
N ALA A 143 -6.91 -9.22 19.92
CA ALA A 143 -6.69 -8.27 21.01
C ALA A 143 -6.68 -8.93 22.40
N ASP A 144 -7.43 -10.01 22.59
CA ASP A 144 -7.52 -10.78 23.84
C ASP A 144 -6.45 -11.87 23.94
N SER A 145 -5.77 -12.21 22.83
CA SER A 145 -4.70 -13.19 22.80
C SER A 145 -3.46 -12.73 23.56
N LYS A 146 -2.74 -13.68 24.16
CA LYS A 146 -1.40 -13.45 24.73
C LYS A 146 -0.30 -13.36 23.67
N ALA A 147 -0.55 -13.88 22.45
CA ALA A 147 0.39 -13.79 21.34
C ALA A 147 0.50 -12.34 20.84
N ASN A 148 1.72 -11.93 20.47
CA ASN A 148 2.02 -10.63 19.90
C ASN A 148 2.88 -10.74 18.62
N ASP A 149 3.01 -11.95 18.05
CA ASP A 149 3.84 -12.28 16.90
C ASP A 149 3.05 -12.34 15.58
N TYR A 150 1.88 -11.68 15.52
CA TYR A 150 1.00 -11.70 14.36
C TYR A 150 1.61 -10.97 13.15
N TRP A 151 2.34 -9.89 13.36
CA TRP A 151 2.81 -8.99 12.30
C TRP A 151 4.30 -9.19 12.03
N TRP A 152 4.64 -10.32 11.44
CA TRP A 152 6.00 -10.78 11.22
C TRP A 152 6.62 -10.32 9.89
N TRP A 153 5.91 -9.51 9.08
CA TRP A 153 6.40 -8.91 7.84
C TRP A 153 5.87 -7.49 7.67
N ALA A 154 6.63 -6.66 6.89
CA ALA A 154 6.38 -5.22 6.81
C ALA A 154 4.97 -4.86 6.32
N ASP A 155 4.41 -5.62 5.36
CA ASP A 155 3.08 -5.34 4.81
C ASP A 155 1.98 -5.44 5.88
N ALA A 156 2.11 -6.34 6.86
CA ALA A 156 1.14 -6.48 7.95
C ALA A 156 0.93 -5.16 8.70
N LEU A 157 1.96 -4.31 8.79
CA LEU A 157 1.88 -3.02 9.46
C LEU A 157 0.90 -2.05 8.75
N TYR A 158 0.73 -2.16 7.43
CA TYR A 158 -0.36 -1.46 6.73
C TYR A 158 -1.68 -2.18 6.84
N MET A 159 -1.64 -3.52 6.70
CA MET A 159 -2.86 -4.32 6.64
C MET A 159 -3.67 -4.20 7.93
N VAL A 160 -3.01 -4.26 9.10
CA VAL A 160 -3.69 -4.46 10.39
C VAL A 160 -3.59 -3.29 11.36
N MET A 161 -2.47 -2.56 11.43
CA MET A 161 -2.37 -1.43 12.38
C MET A 161 -3.57 -0.46 12.30
N PRO A 162 -4.00 -0.01 11.10
CA PRO A 162 -5.17 0.88 11.00
C PRO A 162 -6.48 0.21 11.43
N VAL A 163 -6.59 -1.13 11.31
CA VAL A 163 -7.78 -1.84 11.81
C VAL A 163 -7.88 -1.72 13.32
N MET A 164 -6.77 -1.85 14.04
CA MET A 164 -6.75 -1.74 15.51
C MET A 164 -7.23 -0.35 15.99
N THR A 165 -6.76 0.73 15.37
CA THR A 165 -7.23 2.08 15.74
C THR A 165 -8.69 2.32 15.37
N LYS A 166 -9.14 1.79 14.22
CA LYS A 166 -10.55 1.84 13.81
C LYS A 166 -11.44 1.03 14.77
N MET A 167 -10.98 -0.14 15.23
CA MET A 167 -11.69 -0.94 16.24
C MET A 167 -11.80 -0.20 17.58
N TYR A 168 -10.73 0.48 18.02
CA TYR A 168 -10.80 1.35 19.18
C TYR A 168 -11.87 2.45 19.00
N LYS A 169 -11.88 3.15 17.88
CA LYS A 169 -12.91 4.19 17.60
C LYS A 169 -14.31 3.63 17.55
N LEU A 170 -14.47 2.41 17.04
CA LEU A 170 -15.76 1.74 16.93
C LEU A 170 -16.33 1.28 18.27
N THR A 171 -15.46 0.85 19.21
CA THR A 171 -15.88 0.17 20.44
C THR A 171 -15.60 0.96 21.71
N GLY A 172 -14.67 1.91 21.68
CA GLY A 172 -14.13 2.58 22.87
C GLY A 172 -13.15 1.73 23.70
N ASP A 173 -12.90 0.46 23.31
CA ASP A 173 -12.09 -0.46 24.10
C ASP A 173 -10.60 -0.29 23.83
N THR A 174 -9.85 0.10 24.86
CA THR A 174 -8.41 0.35 24.81
C THR A 174 -7.56 -0.90 24.56
N LYS A 175 -8.13 -2.10 24.69
CA LYS A 175 -7.42 -3.35 24.38
C LYS A 175 -6.86 -3.38 22.97
N TYR A 176 -7.53 -2.75 21.98
CA TYR A 176 -7.05 -2.65 20.61
C TYR A 176 -5.79 -1.77 20.48
N LEU A 177 -5.72 -0.66 21.21
CA LEU A 177 -4.52 0.19 21.24
C LEU A 177 -3.35 -0.49 21.95
N ARG A 178 -3.62 -1.21 23.06
CA ARG A 178 -2.62 -2.02 23.75
C ARG A 178 -2.06 -3.10 22.81
N LYS A 179 -2.91 -3.87 22.12
CA LYS A 179 -2.50 -4.92 21.18
C LYS A 179 -1.74 -4.36 19.99
N LEU A 180 -2.14 -3.20 19.47
CA LEU A 180 -1.40 -2.47 18.45
C LEU A 180 0.04 -2.20 18.91
N TYR A 181 0.22 -1.71 20.13
CA TYR A 181 1.53 -1.40 20.68
C TYR A 181 2.38 -2.66 20.91
N GLU A 182 1.79 -3.72 21.46
CA GLU A 182 2.47 -5.01 21.67
C GLU A 182 2.97 -5.62 20.34
N ASN A 183 2.12 -5.65 19.33
CA ASN A 183 2.45 -6.25 18.03
C ASN A 183 3.50 -5.43 17.28
N ILE A 184 3.47 -4.09 17.32
CA ILE A 184 4.50 -3.28 16.65
C ILE A 184 5.86 -3.41 17.34
N LEU A 185 5.91 -3.55 18.67
CA LEU A 185 7.15 -3.82 19.39
C LEU A 185 7.78 -5.14 18.95
N TYR A 186 6.98 -6.19 18.75
CA TYR A 186 7.46 -7.45 18.18
C TYR A 186 8.00 -7.25 16.77
N SER A 187 7.24 -6.57 15.89
CA SER A 187 7.66 -6.28 14.52
C SER A 187 8.99 -5.52 14.48
N ASP A 188 9.14 -4.53 15.35
CA ASP A 188 10.39 -3.77 15.49
C ASP A 188 11.56 -4.67 15.89
N SER A 189 11.32 -5.60 16.81
CA SER A 189 12.37 -6.48 17.32
C SER A 189 12.96 -7.40 16.24
N ILE A 190 12.19 -7.72 15.20
CA ILE A 190 12.59 -8.67 14.16
C ILE A 190 12.98 -8.04 12.84
N MET A 191 12.53 -6.81 12.52
CA MET A 191 12.75 -6.25 11.18
C MET A 191 13.05 -4.74 11.14
N LEU A 192 13.05 -4.01 12.27
CA LEU A 192 13.45 -2.59 12.28
C LEU A 192 14.99 -2.46 12.28
N ASP A 193 15.52 -1.73 11.34
CA ASP A 193 16.90 -1.27 11.37
C ASP A 193 17.01 0.03 12.17
N LYS A 194 17.55 -0.06 13.39
CA LYS A 194 17.64 1.08 14.32
C LYS A 194 18.55 2.21 13.83
N GLU A 195 19.49 1.91 12.93
CA GLU A 195 20.41 2.90 12.38
C GLU A 195 19.72 3.84 11.38
N THR A 196 18.85 3.29 10.53
CA THR A 196 18.18 4.03 9.45
C THR A 196 16.74 4.38 9.75
N GLY A 197 16.10 3.69 10.70
CA GLY A 197 14.67 3.77 10.97
C GLY A 197 13.80 3.09 9.93
N LEU A 198 14.39 2.33 9.00
CA LEU A 198 13.72 1.59 7.93
C LEU A 198 13.43 0.15 8.35
N TYR A 199 12.52 -0.50 7.63
CA TYR A 199 12.14 -1.88 7.88
C TYR A 199 12.68 -2.81 6.81
N PHE A 200 13.27 -3.93 7.24
CA PHE A 200 13.44 -5.07 6.36
C PHE A 200 12.08 -5.72 6.08
N ARG A 201 11.95 -6.43 4.97
CA ARG A 201 10.70 -7.09 4.58
C ARG A 201 10.14 -8.00 5.68
N ASP A 202 11.01 -8.84 6.26
CA ASP A 202 10.74 -9.74 7.38
C ASP A 202 12.06 -10.21 8.00
N GLY A 203 12.01 -11.04 9.04
CA GLY A 203 13.20 -11.53 9.75
C GLY A 203 14.19 -12.34 8.91
N LYS A 204 13.84 -12.79 7.69
CA LYS A 204 14.74 -13.49 6.77
C LYS A 204 15.60 -12.51 5.95
N TYR A 205 15.12 -11.26 5.80
CA TYR A 205 15.76 -10.22 4.99
C TYR A 205 16.66 -9.29 5.81
N VAL A 206 16.83 -9.54 7.11
CA VAL A 206 17.64 -8.72 8.01
C VAL A 206 19.13 -8.86 7.68
N TRP A 207 19.83 -7.72 7.62
CA TRP A 207 21.28 -7.64 7.50
C TRP A 207 21.97 -8.34 8.70
N PRO A 208 23.09 -9.06 8.49
CA PRO A 208 23.77 -9.36 7.22
C PRO A 208 23.30 -10.67 6.55
N LYS A 209 22.23 -11.32 7.04
CA LYS A 209 21.74 -12.60 6.49
C LYS A 209 21.28 -12.45 5.04
N HIS A 210 20.67 -11.32 4.72
CA HIS A 210 20.28 -10.95 3.36
C HIS A 210 20.94 -9.64 2.96
N LYS A 211 21.31 -9.54 1.67
CA LYS A 211 21.98 -8.38 1.06
C LYS A 211 21.46 -8.19 -0.35
N THR A 212 21.54 -6.96 -0.87
CA THR A 212 21.37 -6.71 -2.31
C THR A 212 22.54 -7.31 -3.10
N ASP A 213 22.40 -7.35 -4.42
CA ASP A 213 23.49 -7.79 -5.31
C ASP A 213 24.75 -6.91 -5.13
N ALA A 214 24.59 -5.64 -4.76
CA ALA A 214 25.66 -4.71 -4.42
C ALA A 214 26.18 -4.86 -2.97
N GLY A 215 25.74 -5.87 -2.22
CA GLY A 215 26.16 -6.15 -0.85
C GLY A 215 25.59 -5.20 0.22
N LYS A 216 24.56 -4.41 -0.11
CA LYS A 216 23.96 -3.42 0.79
C LYS A 216 22.78 -3.98 1.58
N LYS A 217 22.31 -3.24 2.61
CA LYS A 217 21.04 -3.49 3.30
C LYS A 217 19.89 -3.45 2.27
N ASP A 218 19.02 -4.44 2.25
CA ASP A 218 17.92 -4.53 1.29
C ASP A 218 16.63 -3.99 1.91
N PHE A 219 16.44 -2.66 1.85
CA PHE A 219 15.19 -2.02 2.23
C PHE A 219 14.27 -1.94 1.03
N TRP A 220 13.20 -2.68 1.09
CA TRP A 220 12.21 -2.78 0.04
C TRP A 220 11.27 -1.56 0.04
N ALA A 221 11.37 -0.70 -0.98
CA ALA A 221 10.65 0.58 -1.05
C ALA A 221 9.14 0.45 -0.82
N ARG A 222 8.48 -0.56 -1.42
CA ARG A 222 7.06 -0.79 -1.21
C ARG A 222 6.76 -1.23 0.23
N GLY A 223 7.64 -2.01 0.86
CA GLY A 223 7.50 -2.43 2.26
C GLY A 223 7.52 -1.24 3.21
N ASP A 224 8.53 -0.38 3.10
CA ASP A 224 8.60 0.84 3.89
C ASP A 224 7.47 1.82 3.58
N GLY A 225 7.00 1.86 2.31
CA GLY A 225 5.82 2.60 1.91
C GLY A 225 4.55 2.11 2.62
N TRP A 226 4.38 0.80 2.76
CA TRP A 226 3.27 0.21 3.54
C TRP A 226 3.34 0.63 5.01
N VAL A 227 4.51 0.51 5.65
CA VAL A 227 4.67 0.88 7.07
C VAL A 227 4.38 2.36 7.27
N LEU A 228 4.91 3.23 6.40
CA LEU A 228 4.70 4.69 6.47
C LEU A 228 3.21 5.05 6.34
N ALA A 229 2.52 4.48 5.36
CA ALA A 229 1.09 4.70 5.15
C ALA A 229 0.26 4.15 6.32
N GLY A 230 0.63 2.98 6.86
CA GLY A 230 -0.01 2.38 8.03
C GLY A 230 0.10 3.27 9.27
N LEU A 231 1.30 3.78 9.55
CA LEU A 231 1.54 4.71 10.66
C LEU A 231 0.75 6.04 10.49
N ALA A 232 0.69 6.57 9.27
CA ALA A 232 -0.10 7.77 8.98
C ALA A 232 -1.59 7.56 9.32
N LYS A 233 -2.18 6.43 8.89
CA LYS A 233 -3.57 6.07 9.21
C LYS A 233 -3.78 5.85 10.72
N VAL A 234 -2.84 5.19 11.39
CA VAL A 234 -2.88 5.01 12.85
C VAL A 234 -2.94 6.36 13.57
N LEU A 235 -2.08 7.30 13.20
CA LEU A 235 -2.03 8.63 13.83
C LEU A 235 -3.25 9.51 13.55
N GLN A 236 -3.97 9.26 12.44
CA GLN A 236 -5.25 9.93 12.16
C GLN A 236 -6.36 9.49 13.11
N ASP A 237 -6.36 8.23 13.53
CA ASP A 237 -7.42 7.63 14.34
C ASP A 237 -7.07 7.50 15.83
N MET A 238 -5.78 7.51 16.18
CA MET A 238 -5.29 7.35 17.57
C MET A 238 -5.58 8.60 18.40
N PRO A 239 -6.13 8.48 19.62
CA PRO A 239 -6.32 9.63 20.49
C PRO A 239 -4.98 10.22 20.91
N LYS A 240 -4.88 11.55 20.91
CA LYS A 240 -3.68 12.28 21.33
C LYS A 240 -3.33 12.05 22.81
N THR A 241 -4.30 11.62 23.60
CA THR A 241 -4.15 11.31 25.03
C THR A 241 -3.67 9.88 25.31
N TYR A 242 -3.50 9.04 24.27
CA TYR A 242 -2.98 7.69 24.47
C TYR A 242 -1.52 7.75 24.87
N GLU A 243 -1.17 7.04 25.96
CA GLU A 243 0.17 7.12 26.58
C GLU A 243 1.33 6.81 25.62
N HIS A 244 1.11 5.91 24.65
CA HIS A 244 2.12 5.55 23.65
C HIS A 244 1.99 6.33 22.33
N GLN A 245 1.10 7.32 22.21
CA GLN A 245 0.96 8.14 21.00
C GLN A 245 2.29 8.81 20.58
N PRO A 246 3.12 9.34 21.51
CA PRO A 246 4.43 9.91 21.14
C PRO A 246 5.38 8.90 20.47
N PHE A 247 5.35 7.63 20.88
CA PHE A 247 6.10 6.54 20.23
C PHE A 247 5.72 6.39 18.75
N PHE A 248 4.43 6.42 18.43
CA PHE A 248 3.96 6.30 17.05
C PHE A 248 4.33 7.53 16.20
N VAL A 249 4.29 8.73 16.79
CA VAL A 249 4.73 9.97 16.12
C VAL A 249 6.22 9.91 15.81
N GLU A 250 7.05 9.57 16.78
CA GLU A 250 8.50 9.45 16.60
C GLU A 250 8.84 8.41 15.52
N LYS A 251 8.19 7.26 15.56
CA LYS A 251 8.36 6.20 14.58
C LYS A 251 8.00 6.66 13.17
N TYR A 252 6.86 7.33 13.00
CA TYR A 252 6.45 7.90 11.72
C TYR A 252 7.48 8.91 11.18
N VAL A 253 7.95 9.83 12.02
CA VAL A 253 8.92 10.87 11.63
C VAL A 253 10.27 10.25 11.25
N ASN A 254 10.75 9.26 12.02
CA ASN A 254 12.03 8.60 11.75
C ASN A 254 11.97 7.81 10.44
N LEU A 255 10.90 7.05 10.21
CA LEU A 255 10.69 6.32 8.96
C LEU A 255 10.56 7.28 7.76
N ALA A 256 9.76 8.34 7.89
CA ALA A 256 9.60 9.34 6.82
C ALA A 256 10.94 10.01 6.45
N ARG A 257 11.78 10.29 7.44
CA ARG A 257 13.13 10.83 7.23
C ARG A 257 14.02 9.84 6.48
N GLY A 258 14.04 8.57 6.91
CA GLY A 258 14.82 7.51 6.26
C GLY A 258 14.40 7.30 4.79
N VAL A 259 13.09 7.21 4.54
CA VAL A 259 12.54 7.07 3.18
C VAL A 259 12.89 8.28 2.32
N LYS A 260 12.76 9.50 2.84
CA LYS A 260 13.09 10.74 2.10
C LYS A 260 14.58 10.81 1.73
N GLN A 261 15.49 10.38 2.61
CA GLN A 261 16.94 10.40 2.35
C GLN A 261 17.35 9.49 1.19
N LEU A 262 16.57 8.46 0.89
CA LEU A 262 16.84 7.49 -0.17
C LEU A 262 16.03 7.75 -1.45
N GLN A 263 15.31 8.88 -1.53
CA GLN A 263 14.61 9.30 -2.74
C GLN A 263 15.61 9.67 -3.83
N GLN A 264 15.37 9.16 -5.06
CA GLN A 264 16.18 9.53 -6.21
C GLN A 264 15.91 10.98 -6.63
N PRO A 265 16.85 11.66 -7.29
CA PRO A 265 16.68 13.04 -7.73
C PRO A 265 15.42 13.28 -8.58
N GLU A 266 14.97 12.27 -9.33
CA GLU A 266 13.77 12.30 -10.16
C GLU A 266 12.48 12.05 -9.38
N GLY A 267 12.54 11.92 -8.03
CA GLY A 267 11.39 11.81 -7.15
C GLY A 267 10.83 10.41 -6.92
N TYR A 268 11.47 9.35 -7.41
CA TYR A 268 11.05 7.96 -7.17
C TYR A 268 12.00 7.21 -6.23
N TRP A 269 11.66 5.98 -5.87
CA TRP A 269 12.52 5.04 -5.13
C TRP A 269 12.77 3.79 -5.98
N THR A 270 13.97 3.27 -5.88
CA THR A 270 14.32 1.96 -6.46
C THR A 270 13.71 0.84 -5.63
N ARG A 271 13.52 -0.34 -6.19
CA ARG A 271 12.95 -1.50 -5.49
C ARG A 271 13.66 -1.77 -4.16
N SER A 272 15.00 -1.80 -4.17
CA SER A 272 15.83 -1.72 -2.96
C SER A 272 16.35 -0.30 -2.84
N MET A 273 15.96 0.41 -1.79
CA MET A 273 16.23 1.84 -1.68
C MET A 273 17.72 2.18 -1.54
N MET A 274 18.56 1.25 -1.06
CA MET A 274 20.00 1.44 -0.95
C MET A 274 20.79 0.89 -2.15
N ASP A 275 20.13 0.27 -3.14
CA ASP A 275 20.79 -0.22 -4.34
C ASP A 275 20.95 0.92 -5.35
N PRO A 276 22.18 1.25 -5.80
CA PRO A 276 22.42 2.35 -6.74
C PRO A 276 21.90 2.03 -8.15
N GLU A 277 21.67 0.76 -8.50
CA GLU A 277 21.10 0.37 -9.78
C GLU A 277 19.59 0.51 -9.78
N PRO A 278 19.00 1.44 -10.55
CA PRO A 278 17.57 1.65 -10.56
C PRO A 278 16.85 0.45 -11.19
N ARG A 279 16.38 -0.46 -10.37
CA ARG A 279 15.35 -1.42 -10.77
C ARG A 279 13.99 -0.79 -10.50
N VAL A 280 13.35 -0.28 -11.55
CA VAL A 280 11.95 0.13 -11.44
C VAL A 280 11.16 -1.07 -10.94
N GLU A 281 10.45 -0.91 -9.84
CA GLU A 281 9.60 -1.96 -9.30
C GLU A 281 8.49 -2.28 -10.31
N GLY A 282 8.74 -3.27 -11.17
CA GLY A 282 7.70 -3.93 -11.93
C GLY A 282 7.02 -4.93 -11.00
N THR A 283 5.70 -5.01 -11.04
CA THR A 283 4.89 -6.04 -10.39
C THR A 283 5.63 -7.38 -10.37
N VAL A 284 5.63 -8.00 -9.19
CA VAL A 284 6.24 -9.31 -8.94
C VAL A 284 6.00 -10.26 -10.12
N GLY A 285 7.05 -10.59 -10.87
CA GLY A 285 6.98 -11.64 -11.89
C GLY A 285 7.63 -11.40 -13.24
N SER A 286 8.09 -10.22 -13.65
CA SER A 286 8.71 -10.08 -14.97
C SER A 286 10.21 -9.77 -14.93
N ARG A 287 11.02 -10.78 -15.27
CA ARG A 287 12.46 -10.63 -15.61
C ARG A 287 12.65 -10.02 -17.02
N ARG A 288 11.80 -9.09 -17.44
CA ARG A 288 11.98 -8.41 -18.74
C ARG A 288 12.10 -6.91 -18.52
N PRO A 289 13.13 -6.23 -19.07
CA PRO A 289 13.24 -4.78 -19.01
C PRO A 289 12.06 -4.19 -19.78
N ILE A 290 11.25 -3.36 -19.12
CA ILE A 290 10.22 -2.59 -19.79
C ILE A 290 10.94 -1.57 -20.68
N ARG A 291 10.97 -1.79 -22.00
CA ARG A 291 11.35 -0.77 -22.96
C ARG A 291 10.39 0.42 -22.76
N ARG A 292 10.94 1.61 -22.55
CA ARG A 292 10.23 2.89 -22.53
C ARG A 292 9.27 2.96 -23.73
N ARG A 293 7.98 2.73 -23.52
CA ARG A 293 6.95 3.20 -24.45
C ARG A 293 6.60 4.62 -24.03
N ILE A 294 7.26 5.57 -24.66
CA ILE A 294 6.83 6.96 -24.72
C ILE A 294 5.41 6.94 -25.27
N PHE A 295 4.47 7.52 -24.52
CA PHE A 295 3.12 7.79 -25.00
C PHE A 295 3.23 8.67 -26.26
N ARG A 296 3.03 8.06 -27.43
CA ARG A 296 2.74 8.79 -28.65
C ARG A 296 1.24 9.04 -28.69
N THR A 297 0.87 10.31 -28.70
CA THR A 297 -0.46 10.79 -29.06
C THR A 297 -0.91 10.20 -30.41
N PRO A 298 -2.19 9.83 -30.57
CA PRO A 298 -2.70 9.40 -31.86
C PRO A 298 -2.91 10.61 -32.74
N GLY A 299 -2.14 10.70 -33.80
CA GLY A 299 -2.31 11.69 -34.86
C GLY A 299 -2.15 11.04 -36.23
N SER A 300 -3.20 11.16 -37.01
CA SER A 300 -3.33 10.95 -38.46
C SER A 300 -3.40 9.54 -39.05
N CYS A 301 -4.59 9.25 -39.53
CA CYS A 301 -4.93 8.25 -40.56
C CYS A 301 -4.08 8.40 -41.81
N GLY A 302 -3.60 7.27 -42.36
CA GLY A 302 -3.15 7.11 -43.71
C GLY A 302 -3.53 5.71 -44.18
N SER A 303 -4.28 5.64 -45.25
CA SER A 303 -5.03 4.54 -45.84
C SER A 303 -4.22 3.34 -46.37
N PRO A 304 -4.88 2.26 -46.77
CA PRO A 304 -4.37 0.90 -46.80
C PRO A 304 -3.89 0.45 -48.20
N THR A 305 -2.88 -0.42 -48.23
CA THR A 305 -2.68 -1.30 -49.39
C THR A 305 -2.35 -2.72 -48.94
N SER A 306 -3.19 -3.56 -49.44
CA SER A 306 -3.18 -5.01 -49.54
C SER A 306 -1.83 -5.74 -49.49
N ARG A 307 -1.75 -6.87 -48.78
CA ARG A 307 -1.38 -8.18 -49.37
C ARG A 307 -1.72 -9.32 -48.40
N ARG A 308 -2.43 -10.28 -48.96
CA ARG A 308 -2.67 -11.63 -48.44
C ARG A 308 -1.36 -12.43 -48.35
N CYS A 309 -1.25 -13.28 -47.34
CA CYS A 309 -0.62 -14.62 -47.44
C CYS A 309 -1.06 -15.41 -46.20
N ALA A 310 -1.94 -16.36 -46.43
CA ALA A 310 -1.82 -17.80 -46.43
C ALA A 310 -1.47 -18.45 -45.10
N ARG A 311 -2.45 -19.20 -44.56
CA ARG A 311 -2.26 -20.27 -43.55
C ARG A 311 -1.50 -21.46 -44.17
N PRO A 312 -0.85 -22.26 -43.38
CA PRO A 312 -0.95 -23.70 -43.56
C PRO A 312 -1.59 -24.40 -42.38
N SER A 313 -2.38 -25.35 -42.74
CA SER A 313 -3.12 -26.33 -41.95
C SER A 313 -2.23 -27.49 -41.53
N SER A 314 -2.69 -28.15 -40.44
CA SER A 314 -2.76 -29.60 -40.20
C SER A 314 -1.61 -30.36 -39.57
N SER A 315 -2.00 -31.02 -38.51
CA SER A 315 -1.96 -32.48 -38.25
C SER A 315 -0.66 -33.06 -37.66
N ARG A 316 -0.69 -33.50 -36.50
CA ARG A 316 -1.06 -34.79 -35.87
C ARG A 316 -0.99 -34.67 -34.37
#